data_3c969e420dea52ea7426761318b712b5
#
_entry.id   3c969e420dea52ea7426761318b712b5
#
_cell.length_a   1.000
_cell.length_b   1.000
_cell.length_c   1.000
_cell.angle_alpha   90.00
_cell.angle_beta   90.00
_cell.angle_gamma   90.00
#
_symmetry.space_group_name_H-M   'P 1'
#
loop_
_entity.id
_entity.type
_entity.pdbx_description
1 polymer ?
#
loop_
_entity_poly.entity_id
_entity_poly.type
_entity_poly.pdbx_seq_one_letter_code
_entity_poly.pdbx_strand_id
1 'polypeptide(L)'
;MRRGDPQARLIADPTVRADPLPYIEELRGRGRLVRTRVGYLTVDYEIAHELLRSDDFRVTELGANVPKALRWVHKKTDTGLLHPLEPPSLLAVEPPEHTRYRKLVSSVFTSRAVAALRDRVEETAKVLLDDLANRPGSVDIVERYCSQLPVTVIGDILGVPDQDRQQILEFGELGAPSLDVGLPWSQYRQVHQGIVGFNSWLADHLRQLRRNPGDDLLSQLIEAADEGGRLNDRELQATAGLVLAAGFETTVNRWAAASRCCSRIRSTSRRWPRGPSCGRTRSRRSCGWIHRSR
;
A
#
# COMPACT_ATOMS: atom_id res chain seq x y z
N MET A 1 24.08 12.32 1.23
CA MET A 1 23.93 12.13 2.70
C MET A 1 25.23 11.58 3.26
N ARG A 2 25.76 12.11 4.40
CA ARG A 2 27.01 11.58 4.99
C ARG A 2 26.70 10.28 5.75
N ARG A 3 27.59 9.27 5.68
CA ARG A 3 27.45 7.91 6.22
C ARG A 3 27.10 7.79 7.73
N GLY A 4 27.05 8.89 8.49
CA GLY A 4 26.77 8.88 9.93
C GLY A 4 25.37 9.35 10.34
N ASP A 5 24.53 9.79 9.39
CA ASP A 5 23.17 10.23 9.72
C ASP A 5 22.22 9.02 9.89
N PRO A 6 21.46 8.95 10.99
CA PRO A 6 20.60 7.80 11.27
C PRO A 6 19.57 7.52 10.18
N GLN A 7 18.94 8.54 9.62
CA GLN A 7 17.97 8.39 8.55
C GLN A 7 18.63 7.94 7.24
N ALA A 8 19.78 8.51 6.92
CA ALA A 8 20.54 8.12 5.73
C ALA A 8 20.97 6.65 5.78
N ARG A 9 21.37 6.17 6.97
CA ARG A 9 21.76 4.78 7.17
C ARG A 9 20.58 3.82 7.02
N LEU A 10 19.41 4.17 7.56
CA LEU A 10 18.19 3.38 7.42
C LEU A 10 17.75 3.22 5.94
N ILE A 11 17.92 4.29 5.15
CA ILE A 11 17.47 4.35 3.76
C ILE A 11 18.49 3.76 2.79
N ALA A 12 19.79 4.06 2.97
CA ALA A 12 20.82 3.85 1.96
C ALA A 12 21.81 2.72 2.27
N ASP A 13 21.83 2.18 3.50
CA ASP A 13 22.74 1.09 3.87
C ASP A 13 22.14 -0.26 3.46
N PRO A 14 22.75 -1.00 2.52
CA PRO A 14 22.21 -2.28 2.06
C PRO A 14 22.09 -3.33 3.17
N THR A 15 23.00 -3.29 4.17
CA THR A 15 22.97 -4.25 5.28
C THR A 15 21.80 -3.99 6.22
N VAL A 16 21.52 -2.71 6.49
CA VAL A 16 20.36 -2.28 7.28
C VAL A 16 19.05 -2.57 6.52
N ARG A 17 19.02 -2.38 5.21
CA ARG A 17 17.83 -2.70 4.40
C ARG A 17 17.54 -4.19 4.34
N ALA A 18 18.57 -5.03 4.33
CA ALA A 18 18.41 -6.49 4.33
C ALA A 18 17.87 -7.02 5.67
N ASP A 19 18.32 -6.45 6.79
CA ASP A 19 17.81 -6.75 8.15
C ASP A 19 17.80 -5.46 8.98
N PRO A 20 16.66 -4.73 9.03
CA PRO A 20 16.57 -3.47 9.75
C PRO A 20 16.46 -3.61 11.27
N LEU A 21 16.08 -4.79 11.79
CA LEU A 21 15.77 -4.97 13.20
C LEU A 21 16.93 -4.64 14.13
N PRO A 22 18.18 -5.09 13.91
CA PRO A 22 19.30 -4.76 14.78
C PRO A 22 19.55 -3.25 14.84
N TYR A 23 19.36 -2.55 13.71
CA TYR A 23 19.53 -1.11 13.66
C TYR A 23 18.38 -0.35 14.32
N ILE A 24 17.17 -0.84 14.22
CA ILE A 24 16.01 -0.28 14.95
C ILE A 24 16.23 -0.39 16.46
N GLU A 25 16.77 -1.51 16.96
CA GLU A 25 17.13 -1.67 18.38
C GLU A 25 18.28 -0.70 18.79
N GLU A 26 19.28 -0.52 17.93
CA GLU A 26 20.31 0.49 18.16
C GLU A 26 19.72 1.89 18.28
N LEU A 27 18.77 2.26 17.40
CA LEU A 27 18.08 3.56 17.46
C LEU A 27 17.23 3.69 18.72
N ARG A 28 16.56 2.63 19.14
CA ARG A 28 15.78 2.61 20.39
C ARG A 28 16.65 2.85 21.61
N GLY A 29 17.87 2.31 21.62
CA GLY A 29 18.86 2.57 22.67
C GLY A 29 19.38 4.01 22.70
N ARG A 30 19.26 4.78 21.61
CA ARG A 30 19.66 6.20 21.56
C ARG A 30 18.60 7.15 22.14
N GLY A 31 17.37 6.67 22.36
CA GLY A 31 16.27 7.43 22.92
C GLY A 31 14.99 7.39 22.09
N ARG A 32 13.92 7.96 22.63
CA ARG A 32 12.61 7.95 22.02
C ARG A 32 12.51 8.80 20.73
N LEU A 33 13.34 9.87 20.66
CA LEU A 33 13.49 10.74 19.48
C LEU A 33 14.97 10.87 19.15
N VAL A 34 15.35 10.45 17.97
CA VAL A 34 16.75 10.52 17.49
C VAL A 34 16.89 11.65 16.49
N ARG A 35 17.76 12.63 16.80
CA ARG A 35 18.01 13.76 15.90
C ARG A 35 18.73 13.28 14.63
N THR A 36 18.22 13.70 13.48
CA THR A 36 18.82 13.53 12.16
C THR A 36 19.20 14.89 11.58
N ARG A 37 19.78 14.93 10.39
CA ARG A 37 20.11 16.20 9.72
C ARG A 37 18.90 16.96 9.21
N VAL A 38 17.83 16.25 8.90
CA VAL A 38 16.62 16.83 8.29
C VAL A 38 15.42 16.89 9.26
N GLY A 39 15.62 16.42 10.50
CA GLY A 39 14.54 16.42 11.49
C GLY A 39 14.80 15.43 12.61
N TYR A 40 13.76 14.71 12.98
CA TYR A 40 13.79 13.69 14.01
C TYR A 40 13.26 12.37 13.46
N LEU A 41 13.78 11.27 14.00
CA LEU A 41 13.34 9.91 13.73
C LEU A 41 12.88 9.27 15.05
N THR A 42 11.76 8.61 15.04
CA THR A 42 11.30 7.80 16.15
C THR A 42 11.08 6.36 15.74
N VAL A 43 11.42 5.43 16.63
CA VAL A 43 11.07 4.02 16.60
C VAL A 43 10.20 3.64 17.80
N ASP A 44 9.75 4.63 18.56
CA ASP A 44 8.86 4.49 19.69
C ASP A 44 7.41 4.52 19.22
N TYR A 45 6.65 3.48 19.55
CA TYR A 45 5.26 3.34 19.12
C TYR A 45 4.35 4.46 19.68
N GLU A 46 4.50 4.81 20.96
CA GLU A 46 3.64 5.80 21.63
C GLU A 46 3.83 7.19 20.99
N ILE A 47 5.09 7.59 20.77
CA ILE A 47 5.38 8.85 20.09
C ILE A 47 4.86 8.84 18.66
N ALA A 48 5.11 7.76 17.90
CA ALA A 48 4.61 7.67 16.53
C ALA A 48 3.08 7.75 16.48
N HIS A 49 2.40 7.06 17.40
CA HIS A 49 0.95 7.08 17.50
C HIS A 49 0.41 8.47 17.86
N GLU A 50 1.05 9.17 18.80
CA GLU A 50 0.70 10.53 19.20
C GLU A 50 0.88 11.51 18.03
N LEU A 51 2.04 11.49 17.38
CA LEU A 51 2.34 12.35 16.22
C LEU A 51 1.34 12.17 15.06
N LEU A 52 0.99 10.92 14.75
CA LEU A 52 0.05 10.61 13.66
C LEU A 52 -1.40 11.02 13.95
N ARG A 53 -1.73 11.35 15.20
CA ARG A 53 -3.07 11.79 15.61
C ARG A 53 -3.14 13.26 16.01
N SER A 54 -1.99 13.91 16.09
CA SER A 54 -1.91 15.32 16.51
C SER A 54 -2.24 16.24 15.35
N ASP A 55 -3.05 17.26 15.62
CA ASP A 55 -3.34 18.34 14.69
C ASP A 55 -2.18 19.34 14.55
N ASP A 56 -1.15 19.24 15.39
CA ASP A 56 0.05 20.09 15.34
C ASP A 56 1.06 19.64 14.28
N PHE A 57 0.92 18.40 13.79
CA PHE A 57 1.80 17.81 12.78
C PHE A 57 1.05 17.63 11.47
N ARG A 58 1.75 17.89 10.37
CA ARG A 58 1.20 17.81 9.02
C ARG A 58 2.04 16.92 8.13
N VAL A 59 1.41 16.34 7.13
CA VAL A 59 2.11 15.58 6.08
C VAL A 59 2.95 16.55 5.24
N THR A 60 4.21 16.20 5.02
CA THR A 60 5.09 16.99 4.16
C THR A 60 4.96 16.51 2.72
N GLU A 61 4.61 17.40 1.81
CA GLU A 61 4.61 17.11 0.37
C GLU A 61 6.02 16.76 -0.11
N LEU A 62 6.11 15.81 -1.05
CA LEU A 62 7.34 15.58 -1.78
C LEU A 62 7.75 16.88 -2.48
N GLY A 63 8.93 17.39 -2.17
CA GLY A 63 9.39 18.67 -2.74
C GLY A 63 9.15 19.91 -1.87
N ALA A 64 8.41 19.83 -0.75
CA ALA A 64 8.27 20.98 0.16
C ALA A 64 9.61 21.50 0.68
N ASN A 65 10.59 20.62 0.81
CA ASN A 65 11.97 20.94 1.24
C ASN A 65 12.93 21.29 0.09
N VAL A 66 12.42 21.44 -1.14
CA VAL A 66 13.24 21.89 -2.27
C VAL A 66 13.65 23.35 -2.03
N PRO A 67 14.94 23.69 -2.10
CA PRO A 67 15.41 25.07 -1.99
C PRO A 67 14.67 25.99 -2.98
N LYS A 68 14.32 27.20 -2.54
CA LYS A 68 13.56 28.18 -3.34
C LYS A 68 14.13 28.36 -4.75
N ALA A 69 15.47 28.32 -4.89
CA ALA A 69 16.16 28.43 -6.17
C ALA A 69 15.91 27.25 -7.13
N LEU A 70 15.51 26.09 -6.62
CA LEU A 70 15.24 24.89 -7.43
C LEU A 70 13.73 24.61 -7.62
N ARG A 71 12.85 25.37 -6.97
CA ARG A 71 11.39 25.19 -7.10
C ARG A 71 10.89 25.39 -8.53
N TRP A 72 11.52 26.27 -9.29
CA TRP A 72 11.14 26.47 -10.69
C TRP A 72 11.53 25.27 -11.55
N VAL A 73 12.61 24.58 -11.24
CA VAL A 73 13.00 23.32 -11.89
C VAL A 73 11.98 22.25 -11.58
N HIS A 74 11.65 22.08 -10.31
CA HIS A 74 10.63 21.13 -9.86
C HIS A 74 9.28 21.38 -10.57
N LYS A 75 8.83 22.65 -10.65
CA LYS A 75 7.61 23.02 -11.36
C LYS A 75 7.67 22.77 -12.87
N LYS A 76 8.85 22.89 -13.50
CA LYS A 76 9.04 22.56 -14.93
C LYS A 76 9.17 21.08 -15.22
N THR A 77 9.58 20.28 -14.23
CA THR A 77 9.69 18.81 -14.31
C THR A 77 8.45 18.11 -13.78
N ASP A 78 7.50 18.86 -13.23
CA ASP A 78 6.19 18.31 -12.83
C ASP A 78 5.47 17.81 -14.09
N THR A 79 5.37 16.50 -14.19
CA THR A 79 4.74 15.82 -15.32
C THR A 79 3.22 15.82 -15.22
N GLY A 80 2.65 16.38 -14.15
CA GLY A 80 1.21 16.36 -13.87
C GLY A 80 0.65 14.98 -13.58
N LEU A 81 1.52 13.97 -13.46
CA LEU A 81 1.12 12.62 -13.09
C LEU A 81 0.63 12.57 -11.64
N LEU A 82 -0.37 11.73 -11.39
CA LEU A 82 -0.84 11.50 -10.04
C LEU A 82 0.11 10.53 -9.33
N HIS A 83 0.58 10.93 -8.16
CA HIS A 83 1.43 10.13 -7.30
C HIS A 83 0.80 10.00 -5.90
N PRO A 84 0.85 8.83 -5.25
CA PRO A 84 0.21 8.65 -3.93
C PRO A 84 0.70 9.61 -2.84
N LEU A 85 1.93 10.08 -2.93
CA LEU A 85 2.54 11.00 -1.96
C LEU A 85 2.48 12.49 -2.37
N GLU A 86 1.69 12.83 -3.40
CA GLU A 86 1.51 14.19 -3.88
C GLU A 86 0.02 14.56 -3.98
N PRO A 87 -0.36 15.84 -3.75
CA PRO A 87 -1.74 16.28 -3.95
C PRO A 87 -2.21 16.05 -5.41
N PRO A 88 -3.47 15.65 -5.59
CA PRO A 88 -4.57 15.60 -4.62
C PRO A 88 -4.80 14.22 -3.97
N SER A 89 -3.76 13.42 -3.76
CA SER A 89 -3.90 12.14 -3.06
C SER A 89 -4.36 12.30 -1.61
N LEU A 90 -5.23 11.41 -1.14
CA LEU A 90 -5.70 11.37 0.25
C LEU A 90 -4.55 11.24 1.27
N LEU A 91 -3.39 10.68 0.88
CA LEU A 91 -2.20 10.59 1.73
C LEU A 91 -1.41 11.90 1.83
N ALA A 92 -1.65 12.85 0.91
CA ALA A 92 -0.84 14.05 0.77
C ALA A 92 -1.63 15.36 0.98
N VAL A 93 -2.94 15.26 1.21
CA VAL A 93 -3.79 16.41 1.51
C VAL A 93 -4.11 16.52 2.99
N GLU A 94 -4.34 17.75 3.44
CA GLU A 94 -4.70 18.09 4.81
C GLU A 94 -6.19 18.50 4.91
N PRO A 95 -6.77 18.56 6.12
CA PRO A 95 -8.10 19.15 6.29
C PRO A 95 -8.16 20.61 5.76
N PRO A 96 -9.26 21.02 5.08
CA PRO A 96 -10.55 20.30 4.98
C PRO A 96 -10.63 19.25 3.86
N GLU A 97 -9.72 19.27 2.87
CA GLU A 97 -9.74 18.36 1.70
C GLU A 97 -9.63 16.91 2.12
N HIS A 98 -8.70 16.58 3.00
CA HIS A 98 -8.55 15.23 3.57
C HIS A 98 -9.87 14.72 4.16
N THR A 99 -10.56 15.54 4.96
CA THR A 99 -11.83 15.17 5.59
C THR A 99 -12.91 14.90 4.55
N ARG A 100 -12.97 15.72 3.50
CA ARG A 100 -13.91 15.58 2.39
C ARG A 100 -13.69 14.25 1.64
N TYR A 101 -12.45 13.97 1.22
CA TYR A 101 -12.11 12.73 0.51
C TYR A 101 -12.33 11.49 1.39
N ARG A 102 -11.87 11.54 2.62
CA ARG A 102 -12.02 10.45 3.57
C ARG A 102 -13.48 10.09 3.85
N LYS A 103 -14.33 11.11 4.01
CA LYS A 103 -15.77 10.92 4.22
C LYS A 103 -16.41 10.23 3.02
N LEU A 104 -16.05 10.63 1.81
CA LEU A 104 -16.58 10.04 0.58
C LEU A 104 -16.15 8.57 0.45
N VAL A 105 -14.88 8.27 0.59
CA VAL A 105 -14.38 6.88 0.55
C VAL A 105 -15.08 6.04 1.63
N SER A 106 -15.19 6.55 2.86
CA SER A 106 -15.82 5.82 3.96
C SER A 106 -17.32 5.59 3.76
N SER A 107 -18.02 6.42 2.96
CA SER A 107 -19.44 6.21 2.67
C SER A 107 -19.69 5.03 1.74
N VAL A 108 -18.72 4.70 0.89
CA VAL A 108 -18.79 3.56 -0.04
C VAL A 108 -18.19 2.30 0.59
N PHE A 109 -17.00 2.41 1.21
CA PHE A 109 -16.31 1.30 1.86
C PHE A 109 -16.83 1.02 3.27
N THR A 110 -18.11 0.68 3.37
CA THR A 110 -18.76 0.35 4.64
C THR A 110 -18.42 -1.08 5.08
N SER A 111 -18.55 -1.36 6.38
CA SER A 111 -18.38 -2.72 6.92
C SER A 111 -19.32 -3.74 6.24
N ARG A 112 -20.51 -3.32 5.83
CA ARG A 112 -21.48 -4.17 5.10
C ARG A 112 -20.97 -4.48 3.69
N ALA A 113 -20.51 -3.48 2.95
CA ALA A 113 -19.94 -3.66 1.61
C ALA A 113 -18.72 -4.60 1.64
N VAL A 114 -17.83 -4.39 2.62
CA VAL A 114 -16.66 -5.27 2.80
C VAL A 114 -17.07 -6.69 3.20
N ALA A 115 -18.09 -6.85 4.05
CA ALA A 115 -18.59 -8.19 4.44
C ALA A 115 -19.20 -8.95 3.25
N ALA A 116 -19.82 -8.25 2.30
CA ALA A 116 -20.41 -8.86 1.10
C ALA A 116 -19.35 -9.48 0.16
N LEU A 117 -18.08 -9.06 0.27
CA LEU A 117 -16.98 -9.62 -0.52
C LEU A 117 -16.45 -10.97 0.01
N ARG A 118 -16.87 -11.38 1.21
CA ARG A 118 -16.31 -12.55 1.91
C ARG A 118 -16.36 -13.81 1.05
N ASP A 119 -17.54 -14.15 0.55
CA ASP A 119 -17.76 -15.40 -0.18
C ASP A 119 -16.90 -15.44 -1.45
N ARG A 120 -16.79 -14.31 -2.15
CA ARG A 120 -15.95 -14.17 -3.34
C ARG A 120 -14.46 -14.29 -3.03
N VAL A 121 -14.01 -13.70 -1.92
CA VAL A 121 -12.63 -13.84 -1.45
C VAL A 121 -12.32 -15.29 -1.09
N GLU A 122 -13.24 -15.98 -0.40
CA GLU A 122 -13.09 -17.39 -0.02
C GLU A 122 -13.06 -18.30 -1.26
N GLU A 123 -13.90 -18.04 -2.26
CA GLU A 123 -13.91 -18.76 -3.54
C GLU A 123 -12.62 -18.55 -4.32
N THR A 124 -12.18 -17.30 -4.49
CA THR A 124 -10.90 -16.98 -5.16
C THR A 124 -9.74 -17.66 -4.46
N ALA A 125 -9.69 -17.58 -3.13
CA ALA A 125 -8.64 -18.22 -2.34
C ALA A 125 -8.62 -19.74 -2.53
N LYS A 126 -9.80 -20.38 -2.61
CA LYS A 126 -9.93 -21.81 -2.86
C LYS A 126 -9.40 -22.19 -4.24
N VAL A 127 -9.84 -21.49 -5.29
CA VAL A 127 -9.39 -21.74 -6.67
C VAL A 127 -7.85 -21.65 -6.76
N LEU A 128 -7.25 -20.62 -6.18
CA LEU A 128 -5.79 -20.45 -6.18
C LEU A 128 -5.08 -21.55 -5.39
N LEU A 129 -5.64 -22.02 -4.26
CA LEU A 129 -5.07 -23.11 -3.48
C LEU A 129 -5.21 -24.46 -4.19
N ASP A 130 -6.33 -24.70 -4.88
CA ASP A 130 -6.52 -25.92 -5.66
C ASP A 130 -5.56 -25.95 -6.86
N ASP A 131 -5.29 -24.82 -7.53
CA ASP A 131 -4.26 -24.73 -8.57
C ASP A 131 -2.88 -25.07 -8.01
N LEU A 132 -2.51 -24.54 -6.84
CA LEU A 132 -1.24 -24.84 -6.19
C LEU A 132 -1.12 -26.32 -5.82
N ALA A 133 -2.20 -26.94 -5.31
CA ALA A 133 -2.20 -28.34 -4.87
C ALA A 133 -2.03 -29.31 -6.04
N ASN A 134 -2.46 -28.95 -7.25
CA ASN A 134 -2.38 -29.75 -8.45
C ASN A 134 -1.05 -29.61 -9.21
N ARG A 135 -0.14 -28.72 -8.78
CA ARG A 135 1.16 -28.52 -9.43
C ARG A 135 2.21 -29.47 -8.88
N PRO A 136 2.99 -30.14 -9.75
CA PRO A 136 4.10 -30.95 -9.29
C PRO A 136 5.28 -30.08 -8.84
N GLY A 137 6.02 -30.56 -7.82
CA GLY A 137 7.26 -29.93 -7.37
C GLY A 137 7.06 -28.77 -6.40
N SER A 138 8.08 -27.90 -6.32
CA SER A 138 8.04 -26.68 -5.50
C SER A 138 7.48 -25.52 -6.31
N VAL A 139 6.62 -24.73 -5.69
CA VAL A 139 5.98 -23.55 -6.31
C VAL A 139 6.30 -22.31 -5.50
N ASP A 140 6.45 -21.17 -6.17
CA ASP A 140 6.56 -19.88 -5.51
C ASP A 140 5.15 -19.41 -5.05
N ILE A 141 4.93 -19.48 -3.73
CA ILE A 141 3.66 -19.08 -3.12
C ILE A 141 3.44 -17.57 -3.21
N VAL A 142 4.50 -16.77 -3.30
CA VAL A 142 4.37 -15.31 -3.40
C VAL A 142 3.81 -14.96 -4.78
N GLU A 143 4.38 -15.50 -5.82
CA GLU A 143 3.94 -15.27 -7.20
C GLU A 143 2.52 -15.84 -7.44
N ARG A 144 2.27 -17.07 -6.99
CA ARG A 144 1.07 -17.82 -7.37
C ARG A 144 -0.16 -17.61 -6.49
N TYR A 145 0.05 -17.17 -5.25
CA TYR A 145 -1.04 -16.98 -4.31
C TYR A 145 -1.04 -15.59 -3.68
N CYS A 146 0.09 -15.17 -3.07
CA CYS A 146 0.12 -13.93 -2.31
C CYS A 146 -0.08 -12.69 -3.19
N SER A 147 0.35 -12.73 -4.46
CA SER A 147 0.13 -11.65 -5.43
C SER A 147 -1.22 -11.76 -6.11
N GLN A 148 -1.64 -12.97 -6.48
CA GLN A 148 -2.87 -13.19 -7.25
C GLN A 148 -4.14 -12.91 -6.44
N LEU A 149 -4.20 -13.34 -5.17
CA LEU A 149 -5.40 -13.16 -4.34
C LEU A 149 -5.73 -11.67 -4.15
N PRO A 150 -4.81 -10.79 -3.70
CA PRO A 150 -5.13 -9.37 -3.55
C PRO A 150 -5.49 -8.67 -4.86
N VAL A 151 -4.79 -8.97 -5.96
CA VAL A 151 -5.08 -8.31 -7.24
C VAL A 151 -6.44 -8.71 -7.80
N THR A 152 -6.83 -9.97 -7.63
CA THR A 152 -8.17 -10.44 -8.02
C THR A 152 -9.23 -9.76 -7.18
N VAL A 153 -9.08 -9.77 -5.86
CA VAL A 153 -10.06 -9.18 -4.94
C VAL A 153 -10.20 -7.67 -5.12
N ILE A 154 -9.08 -6.92 -5.24
CA ILE A 154 -9.17 -5.47 -5.46
C ILE A 154 -9.70 -5.15 -6.86
N GLY A 155 -9.38 -5.98 -7.85
CA GLY A 155 -9.94 -5.87 -9.19
C GLY A 155 -11.46 -6.02 -9.18
N ASP A 156 -11.98 -7.02 -8.47
CA ASP A 156 -13.41 -7.22 -8.30
C ASP A 156 -14.10 -6.04 -7.60
N ILE A 157 -13.46 -5.53 -6.53
CA ILE A 157 -13.96 -4.38 -5.76
C ILE A 157 -14.08 -3.13 -6.63
N LEU A 158 -13.16 -2.94 -7.58
CA LEU A 158 -13.05 -1.72 -8.38
C LEU A 158 -13.51 -1.91 -9.83
N GLY A 159 -14.22 -3.01 -10.12
CA GLY A 159 -14.77 -3.27 -11.45
C GLY A 159 -13.71 -3.43 -12.54
N VAL A 160 -12.50 -3.87 -12.19
CA VAL A 160 -11.41 -4.08 -13.15
C VAL A 160 -11.69 -5.32 -13.99
N PRO A 161 -11.69 -5.21 -15.33
CA PRO A 161 -11.83 -6.36 -16.21
C PRO A 161 -10.75 -7.42 -15.96
N ASP A 162 -11.10 -8.70 -16.06
CA ASP A 162 -10.16 -9.81 -15.82
C ASP A 162 -8.91 -9.72 -16.68
N GLN A 163 -9.07 -9.29 -17.93
CA GLN A 163 -7.98 -9.11 -18.89
C GLN A 163 -6.95 -8.05 -18.48
N ASP A 164 -7.35 -7.07 -17.67
CA ASP A 164 -6.49 -5.95 -17.25
C ASP A 164 -5.78 -6.23 -15.92
N ARG A 165 -6.18 -7.28 -15.18
CA ARG A 165 -5.64 -7.60 -13.85
C ARG A 165 -4.13 -7.84 -13.86
N GLN A 166 -3.62 -8.53 -14.89
CA GLN A 166 -2.19 -8.77 -15.03
C GLN A 166 -1.43 -7.46 -15.25
N GLN A 167 -1.97 -6.55 -16.06
CA GLN A 167 -1.38 -5.25 -16.32
C GLN A 167 -1.36 -4.37 -15.05
N ILE A 168 -2.39 -4.46 -14.22
CA ILE A 168 -2.42 -3.75 -12.93
C ILE A 168 -1.36 -4.29 -11.96
N LEU A 169 -1.17 -5.61 -11.94
CA LEU A 169 -0.10 -6.23 -11.18
C LEU A 169 1.27 -5.67 -11.60
N GLU A 170 1.55 -5.62 -12.89
CA GLU A 170 2.77 -5.05 -13.45
C GLU A 170 2.95 -3.56 -13.10
N PHE A 171 1.89 -2.77 -13.17
CA PHE A 171 1.93 -1.37 -12.74
C PHE A 171 2.24 -1.23 -11.25
N GLY A 172 1.67 -2.11 -10.41
CA GLY A 172 1.95 -2.15 -8.98
C GLY A 172 3.42 -2.44 -8.69
N GLU A 173 3.98 -3.48 -9.33
CA GLU A 173 5.39 -3.85 -9.19
C GLU A 173 6.35 -2.75 -9.66
N LEU A 174 6.04 -2.10 -10.79
CA LEU A 174 6.82 -0.98 -11.31
C LEU A 174 6.68 0.27 -10.45
N GLY A 175 5.48 0.52 -9.90
CA GLY A 175 5.19 1.70 -9.10
C GLY A 175 5.69 1.64 -7.65
N ALA A 176 5.75 0.45 -7.06
CA ALA A 176 6.11 0.23 -5.67
C ALA A 176 7.41 0.92 -5.22
N PRO A 177 8.51 0.86 -6.00
CA PRO A 177 9.73 1.55 -5.64
C PRO A 177 9.60 3.07 -5.56
N SER A 178 8.52 3.67 -6.11
CA SER A 178 8.29 5.13 -6.03
C SER A 178 8.08 5.62 -4.60
N LEU A 179 7.70 4.75 -3.69
CA LEU A 179 7.53 5.05 -2.28
C LEU A 179 8.87 5.04 -1.51
N ASP A 180 9.93 4.51 -2.12
CA ASP A 180 11.26 4.46 -1.56
C ASP A 180 12.06 5.73 -1.87
N VAL A 181 12.91 6.14 -0.94
CA VAL A 181 13.81 7.28 -1.11
C VAL A 181 15.12 6.82 -1.74
N GLY A 182 15.58 7.53 -2.78
CA GLY A 182 16.94 7.34 -3.32
C GLY A 182 17.03 6.31 -4.46
N LEU A 183 16.05 6.28 -5.34
CA LEU A 183 16.06 5.43 -6.53
C LEU A 183 17.22 5.77 -7.48
N PRO A 184 17.94 4.77 -8.03
CA PRO A 184 18.89 5.00 -9.11
C PRO A 184 18.15 5.42 -10.39
N TRP A 185 18.83 6.18 -11.25
CA TRP A 185 18.22 6.76 -12.47
C TRP A 185 17.59 5.72 -13.41
N SER A 186 18.19 4.54 -13.53
CA SER A 186 17.63 3.44 -14.35
C SER A 186 16.27 2.98 -13.80
N GLN A 187 16.17 2.78 -12.50
CA GLN A 187 14.94 2.38 -11.82
C GLN A 187 13.90 3.50 -11.83
N TYR A 188 14.33 4.76 -11.67
CA TYR A 188 13.43 5.92 -11.79
C TYR A 188 12.70 5.95 -13.12
N ARG A 189 13.36 5.67 -14.24
CA ARG A 189 12.72 5.64 -15.57
C ARG A 189 11.67 4.54 -15.68
N GLN A 190 11.92 3.37 -15.12
CA GLN A 190 10.96 2.25 -15.11
C GLN A 190 9.73 2.59 -14.26
N VAL A 191 9.96 3.12 -13.06
CA VAL A 191 8.90 3.60 -12.16
C VAL A 191 8.06 4.67 -12.86
N HIS A 192 8.69 5.66 -13.48
CA HIS A 192 7.99 6.71 -14.21
C HIS A 192 7.11 6.17 -15.33
N GLN A 193 7.61 5.21 -16.13
CA GLN A 193 6.83 4.54 -17.18
C GLN A 193 5.62 3.78 -16.59
N GLY A 194 5.83 3.07 -15.47
CA GLY A 194 4.75 2.37 -14.76
C GLY A 194 3.67 3.34 -14.28
N ILE A 195 4.06 4.47 -13.67
CA ILE A 195 3.13 5.49 -13.20
C ILE A 195 2.36 6.13 -14.37
N VAL A 196 3.03 6.44 -15.50
CA VAL A 196 2.38 6.97 -16.71
C VAL A 196 1.34 5.99 -17.22
N GLY A 197 1.74 4.72 -17.40
CA GLY A 197 0.83 3.66 -17.88
C GLY A 197 -0.37 3.49 -16.96
N PHE A 198 -0.14 3.41 -15.65
CA PHE A 198 -1.21 3.29 -14.66
C PHE A 198 -2.18 4.48 -14.68
N ASN A 199 -1.67 5.71 -14.71
CA ASN A 199 -2.53 6.90 -14.76
C ASN A 199 -3.38 6.96 -16.03
N SER A 200 -2.82 6.57 -17.18
CA SER A 200 -3.56 6.51 -18.44
C SER A 200 -4.66 5.44 -18.40
N TRP A 201 -4.30 4.22 -18.00
CA TRP A 201 -5.26 3.13 -17.84
C TRP A 201 -6.39 3.50 -16.88
N LEU A 202 -6.06 4.07 -15.71
CA LEU A 202 -7.06 4.44 -14.71
C LEU A 202 -8.02 5.53 -15.23
N ALA A 203 -7.50 6.53 -15.97
CA ALA A 203 -8.35 7.55 -16.57
C ALA A 203 -9.33 6.96 -17.59
N ASP A 204 -8.89 5.97 -18.37
CA ASP A 204 -9.73 5.26 -19.33
C ASP A 204 -10.78 4.39 -18.63
N HIS A 205 -10.38 3.68 -17.59
CA HIS A 205 -11.27 2.83 -16.78
C HIS A 205 -12.37 3.66 -16.10
N LEU A 206 -12.03 4.80 -15.47
CA LEU A 206 -13.01 5.71 -14.87
C LEU A 206 -14.00 6.26 -15.91
N ARG A 207 -13.53 6.60 -17.12
CA ARG A 207 -14.40 7.03 -18.22
C ARG A 207 -15.35 5.92 -18.69
N GLN A 208 -14.89 4.67 -18.68
CA GLN A 208 -15.70 3.51 -19.04
C GLN A 208 -16.76 3.23 -17.97
N LEU A 209 -16.41 3.25 -16.69
CA LEU A 209 -17.36 3.05 -15.58
C LEU A 209 -18.42 4.16 -15.52
N ARG A 210 -18.08 5.43 -15.84
CA ARG A 210 -19.09 6.49 -15.94
C ARG A 210 -20.11 6.26 -17.06
N ARG A 211 -19.69 5.62 -18.16
CA ARG A 211 -20.61 5.30 -19.28
C ARG A 211 -21.44 4.08 -19.00
N ASN A 212 -20.86 3.10 -18.33
CA ASN A 212 -21.47 1.81 -18.04
C ASN A 212 -21.17 1.45 -16.58
N PRO A 213 -21.89 2.07 -15.61
CA PRO A 213 -21.66 1.79 -14.19
C PRO A 213 -22.03 0.34 -13.86
N GLY A 214 -21.19 -0.30 -13.05
CA GLY A 214 -21.39 -1.63 -12.51
C GLY A 214 -21.86 -1.61 -11.05
N ASP A 215 -21.97 -2.80 -10.45
CA ASP A 215 -22.28 -2.95 -9.02
C ASP A 215 -21.03 -2.86 -8.12
N ASP A 216 -19.88 -2.48 -8.71
CA ASP A 216 -18.62 -2.37 -8.01
C ASP A 216 -18.51 -1.08 -7.16
N LEU A 217 -17.60 -1.10 -6.18
CA LEU A 217 -17.44 0.05 -5.26
C LEU A 217 -16.84 1.29 -5.94
N LEU A 218 -16.14 1.13 -7.07
CA LEU A 218 -15.61 2.29 -7.80
C LEU A 218 -16.72 3.01 -8.57
N SER A 219 -17.66 2.28 -9.16
CA SER A 219 -18.89 2.85 -9.75
C SER A 219 -19.69 3.63 -8.71
N GLN A 220 -19.87 3.07 -7.51
CA GLN A 220 -20.54 3.76 -6.40
C GLN A 220 -19.75 5.00 -5.93
N LEU A 221 -18.41 4.95 -5.95
CA LEU A 221 -17.57 6.09 -5.61
C LEU A 221 -17.69 7.21 -6.65
N ILE A 222 -17.78 6.87 -7.93
CA ILE A 222 -17.98 7.81 -9.03
C ILE A 222 -19.34 8.51 -8.87
N GLU A 223 -20.40 7.75 -8.66
CA GLU A 223 -21.75 8.27 -8.44
C GLU A 223 -21.79 9.23 -7.23
N ALA A 224 -21.26 8.80 -6.10
CA ALA A 224 -21.20 9.61 -4.88
C ALA A 224 -20.31 10.87 -5.04
N ALA A 225 -19.32 10.86 -5.91
CA ALA A 225 -18.48 12.01 -6.22
C ALA A 225 -19.21 13.02 -7.14
N ASP A 226 -19.91 12.51 -8.14
CA ASP A 226 -20.64 13.32 -9.14
C ASP A 226 -21.91 13.92 -8.54
N GLU A 227 -22.61 13.24 -7.62
CA GLU A 227 -23.77 13.72 -6.88
C GLU A 227 -23.50 14.92 -5.97
N GLY A 228 -23.21 16.06 -6.50
CA GLY A 228 -23.00 17.31 -5.74
C GLY A 228 -21.60 17.88 -5.84
N GLY A 229 -20.84 17.51 -6.85
CA GLY A 229 -19.51 18.10 -7.14
C GLY A 229 -18.51 17.86 -6.02
N ARG A 230 -18.56 16.71 -5.36
CA ARG A 230 -17.73 16.41 -4.17
C ARG A 230 -16.26 16.18 -4.48
N LEU A 231 -15.94 15.66 -5.67
CA LEU A 231 -14.59 15.53 -6.21
C LEU A 231 -14.57 15.95 -7.67
N ASN A 232 -13.51 16.62 -8.09
CA ASN A 232 -13.23 16.79 -9.51
C ASN A 232 -12.57 15.52 -10.09
N ASP A 233 -12.43 15.46 -11.42
CA ASP A 233 -11.89 14.27 -12.11
C ASP A 233 -10.49 13.88 -11.63
N ARG A 234 -9.63 14.87 -11.35
CA ARG A 234 -8.27 14.64 -10.88
C ARG A 234 -8.26 14.11 -9.43
N GLU A 235 -9.10 14.64 -8.57
CA GLU A 235 -9.28 14.18 -7.19
C GLU A 235 -9.87 12.77 -7.14
N LEU A 236 -10.86 12.49 -7.99
CA LEU A 236 -11.44 11.17 -8.12
C LEU A 236 -10.41 10.16 -8.61
N GLN A 237 -9.64 10.50 -9.66
CA GLN A 237 -8.59 9.64 -10.19
C GLN A 237 -7.49 9.37 -9.15
N ALA A 238 -7.06 10.38 -8.40
CA ALA A 238 -6.08 10.22 -7.32
C ALA A 238 -6.60 9.33 -6.20
N THR A 239 -7.88 9.49 -5.83
CA THR A 239 -8.52 8.68 -4.78
C THR A 239 -8.67 7.22 -5.22
N ALA A 240 -9.19 6.98 -6.43
CA ALA A 240 -9.34 5.64 -7.00
C ALA A 240 -7.97 4.94 -7.15
N GLY A 241 -6.98 5.65 -7.66
CA GLY A 241 -5.62 5.15 -7.82
C GLY A 241 -4.96 4.78 -6.50
N LEU A 242 -5.17 5.60 -5.46
CA LEU A 242 -4.68 5.28 -4.12
C LEU A 242 -5.36 4.02 -3.53
N VAL A 243 -6.67 3.89 -3.66
CA VAL A 243 -7.41 2.71 -3.17
C VAL A 243 -6.90 1.43 -3.84
N LEU A 244 -6.69 1.48 -5.16
CA LEU A 244 -6.16 0.36 -5.93
C LEU A 244 -4.72 0.00 -5.47
N ALA A 245 -3.82 0.98 -5.43
CA ALA A 245 -2.43 0.77 -5.05
C ALA A 245 -2.28 0.30 -3.59
N ALA A 246 -3.05 0.87 -2.66
CA ALA A 246 -2.99 0.52 -1.24
C ALA A 246 -3.53 -0.89 -0.96
N GLY A 247 -4.52 -1.36 -1.72
CA GLY A 247 -5.11 -2.70 -1.55
C GLY A 247 -4.21 -3.82 -2.03
N PHE A 248 -3.33 -3.55 -2.98
CA PHE A 248 -2.50 -4.54 -3.63
C PHE A 248 -1.20 -4.81 -2.84
N GLU A 249 -0.24 -3.92 -2.86
CA GLU A 249 1.14 -4.21 -2.42
C GLU A 249 1.25 -4.51 -0.92
N THR A 250 0.55 -3.75 -0.09
CA THR A 250 0.57 -3.94 1.36
C THR A 250 0.05 -5.32 1.76
N THR A 251 -0.96 -5.82 1.05
CA THR A 251 -1.57 -7.13 1.28
C THR A 251 -0.66 -8.25 0.82
N VAL A 252 -0.03 -8.14 -0.35
CA VAL A 252 0.97 -9.11 -0.87
C VAL A 252 2.11 -9.29 0.13
N ASN A 253 2.73 -8.19 0.56
CA ASN A 253 3.83 -8.22 1.51
C ASN A 253 3.44 -8.84 2.85
N ARG A 254 2.23 -8.56 3.34
CA ARG A 254 1.71 -9.16 4.58
C ARG A 254 1.49 -10.66 4.47
N TRP A 255 0.93 -11.13 3.35
CA TRP A 255 0.73 -12.55 3.08
C TRP A 255 2.06 -13.30 2.91
N ALA A 256 3.01 -12.74 2.17
CA ALA A 256 4.34 -13.29 2.01
C ALA A 256 5.08 -13.41 3.35
N ALA A 257 4.97 -12.42 4.22
CA ALA A 257 5.52 -12.47 5.57
C ALA A 257 4.84 -13.55 6.45
N ALA A 258 3.51 -13.63 6.40
CA ALA A 258 2.74 -14.63 7.13
C ALA A 258 3.08 -16.07 6.69
N SER A 259 3.24 -16.30 5.38
CA SER A 259 3.62 -17.59 4.82
C SER A 259 5.00 -18.03 5.30
N ARG A 260 5.99 -17.14 5.35
CA ARG A 260 7.32 -17.41 5.92
C ARG A 260 7.26 -17.75 7.42
N CYS A 261 6.45 -17.04 8.19
CA CYS A 261 6.26 -17.34 9.61
C CYS A 261 5.63 -18.73 9.81
N CYS A 262 4.61 -19.09 9.03
CA CYS A 262 3.96 -20.40 9.11
C CYS A 262 4.91 -21.53 8.74
N SER A 263 5.79 -21.38 7.74
CA SER A 263 6.79 -22.40 7.37
C SER A 263 7.82 -22.63 8.48
N ARG A 264 8.28 -21.55 9.14
CA ARG A 264 9.21 -21.66 10.29
C ARG A 264 8.56 -22.36 11.48
N ILE A 265 7.29 -22.09 11.78
CA ILE A 265 6.57 -22.77 12.87
C ILE A 265 6.40 -24.26 12.58
N ARG A 266 6.18 -24.67 11.32
CA ARG A 266 6.12 -26.09 10.94
C ARG A 266 7.44 -26.81 11.12
N SER A 267 8.57 -26.18 10.88
CA SER A 267 9.89 -26.78 11.07
C SER A 267 10.23 -27.01 12.54
N THR A 268 9.63 -26.25 13.46
CA THR A 268 9.86 -26.37 14.92
C THR A 268 8.82 -27.20 15.64
N SER A 269 7.63 -27.46 15.06
CA SER A 269 6.56 -28.25 15.66
C SER A 269 6.31 -29.53 14.87
N ARG A 270 6.72 -30.69 15.42
CA ARG A 270 6.49 -32.03 14.81
C ARG A 270 5.01 -32.45 14.75
N ARG A 271 4.05 -31.64 15.22
CA ARG A 271 2.61 -31.93 15.10
C ARG A 271 1.78 -30.66 14.99
N TRP A 272 1.20 -30.47 13.81
CA TRP A 272 0.07 -29.55 13.62
C TRP A 272 -1.23 -30.33 13.84
N PRO A 273 -2.12 -29.96 14.76
CA PRO A 273 -3.39 -30.65 14.94
C PRO A 273 -4.26 -30.48 13.67
N ARG A 274 -4.66 -31.57 13.08
CA ARG A 274 -5.64 -31.58 11.99
C ARG A 274 -7.05 -31.41 12.61
N GLY A 275 -7.71 -30.26 12.40
CA GLY A 275 -9.07 -30.03 12.83
C GLY A 275 -9.66 -28.71 12.32
N PRO A 276 -10.96 -28.69 11.99
CA PRO A 276 -11.63 -27.52 11.38
C PRO A 276 -11.75 -26.28 12.28
N SER A 277 -11.49 -26.39 13.58
CA SER A 277 -11.57 -25.29 14.54
C SER A 277 -10.31 -24.43 14.64
N CYS A 278 -9.22 -24.78 13.90
CA CYS A 278 -7.92 -24.11 14.01
C CYS A 278 -7.85 -22.78 13.27
N GLY A 279 -8.76 -22.51 12.32
CA GLY A 279 -8.73 -21.31 11.46
C GLY A 279 -9.10 -20.01 12.17
N ARG A 280 -10.07 -20.03 13.08
CA ARG A 280 -10.61 -18.77 13.64
C ARG A 280 -9.91 -18.26 14.90
N THR A 281 -9.35 -19.12 15.73
CA THR A 281 -8.80 -18.71 17.03
C THR A 281 -7.29 -18.44 17.00
N ARG A 282 -6.57 -18.95 16.00
CA ARG A 282 -5.11 -18.78 15.90
C ARG A 282 -4.63 -17.67 14.96
N SER A 283 -5.46 -17.18 14.02
CA SER A 283 -5.11 -15.99 13.24
C SER A 283 -4.92 -14.76 14.16
N ARG A 284 -5.66 -14.70 15.29
CA ARG A 284 -5.45 -13.65 16.30
C ARG A 284 -4.18 -13.84 17.15
N ARG A 285 -3.64 -15.07 17.27
CA ARG A 285 -2.42 -15.33 18.07
C ARG A 285 -1.13 -15.29 17.25
N SER A 286 -1.16 -15.59 15.97
CA SER A 286 0.00 -15.41 15.09
C SER A 286 0.29 -13.93 14.74
N CYS A 287 -0.72 -13.05 14.85
CA CYS A 287 -0.53 -11.61 14.85
C CYS A 287 -0.03 -11.06 16.21
N GLY A 288 0.11 -11.87 17.23
CA GLY A 288 0.60 -11.49 18.58
C GLY A 288 2.06 -11.04 18.63
N TRP A 289 2.77 -11.05 17.51
CA TRP A 289 4.11 -10.46 17.41
C TRP A 289 4.12 -8.95 17.26
N ILE A 290 2.95 -8.34 17.00
CA ILE A 290 2.82 -6.87 16.95
C ILE A 290 2.37 -6.30 18.31
N HIS A 291 1.92 -7.16 19.25
CA HIS A 291 1.48 -6.77 20.58
C HIS A 291 2.18 -7.58 21.69
N ARG A 292 3.46 -7.35 21.89
CA ARG A 292 4.10 -7.48 23.20
C ARG A 292 4.99 -6.28 23.44
N SER A 293 4.36 -5.19 23.86
CA SER A 293 4.98 -4.23 24.76
C SER A 293 5.01 -4.87 26.15
N ARG A 294 6.16 -5.05 26.69
CA ARG A 294 6.45 -4.81 28.09
C ARG A 294 7.48 -3.72 28.17
#